data_74a7686c9f5ead6c600ea0002c1ca7ae
#
_entry.id   74a7686c9f5ead6c600ea0002c1ca7ae
#
_cell.length_a   1.000
_cell.length_b   1.000
_cell.length_c   1.000
_cell.angle_alpha   90.00
_cell.angle_beta   90.00
_cell.angle_gamma   90.00
#
_symmetry.space_group_name_H-M   'P 1'
#
loop_
_entity.id
_entity.type
_entity.pdbx_description
1 polymer ?
#
loop_
_entity_poly.entity_id
_entity_poly.type
_entity_poly.pdbx_seq_one_letter_code
_entity_poly.pdbx_strand_id
1 'polypeptide(L)'
;MAKTIMIVDDSASLRQVVGIALKGAGYDVLEGCDGTDALSKLTGQKVHLIISDVNMPRMDGITFLTAVKQHPAYKFTPVIMLTTESEESKKRQGQAAGAKAWVVKPFKPELLLSAVQKLVLP
;
A
#
# COMPACT_ATOMS: atom_id res chain seq x y z
N MET A 1 15.98 6.57 -12.74
CA MET A 1 15.31 7.20 -11.59
C MET A 1 14.59 6.16 -10.77
N ALA A 2 14.69 6.27 -9.46
CA ALA A 2 14.03 5.32 -8.57
C ALA A 2 12.51 5.50 -8.61
N LYS A 3 11.78 4.39 -8.53
CA LYS A 3 10.33 4.42 -8.41
C LYS A 3 9.94 4.58 -6.95
N THR A 4 8.87 5.32 -6.69
CA THR A 4 8.40 5.62 -5.34
C THR A 4 7.26 4.68 -4.95
N ILE A 5 7.43 4.04 -3.80
CA ILE A 5 6.42 3.16 -3.19
C ILE A 5 5.94 3.82 -1.90
N MET A 6 4.63 3.96 -1.74
CA MET A 6 4.05 4.44 -0.48
C MET A 6 3.67 3.26 0.39
N ILE A 7 4.06 3.28 1.66
CA ILE A 7 3.67 2.29 2.66
C ILE A 7 2.75 2.96 3.67
N VAL A 8 1.55 2.39 3.86
CA VAL A 8 0.56 2.91 4.80
C VAL A 8 0.24 1.81 5.81
N ASP A 9 0.65 2.04 7.06
CA ASP A 9 0.44 1.09 8.15
C ASP A 9 0.60 1.84 9.47
N ASP A 10 -0.22 1.52 10.47
CA ASP A 10 -0.12 2.15 11.78
C ASP A 10 1.04 1.60 12.61
N SER A 11 1.64 0.50 12.20
CA SER A 11 2.81 -0.07 12.88
C SER A 11 4.10 0.54 12.33
N ALA A 12 4.78 1.33 13.14
CA ALA A 12 6.07 1.92 12.78
C ALA A 12 7.12 0.84 12.52
N SER A 13 7.08 -0.25 13.28
CA SER A 13 8.01 -1.38 13.09
C SER A 13 7.83 -2.03 11.73
N LEU A 14 6.60 -2.25 11.31
CA LEU A 14 6.32 -2.84 10.01
C LEU A 14 6.78 -1.91 8.89
N ARG A 15 6.46 -0.61 8.99
CA ARG A 15 6.91 0.37 7.99
C ARG A 15 8.42 0.37 7.85
N GLN A 16 9.14 0.27 8.99
CA GLN A 16 10.60 0.23 8.99
C GLN A 16 11.13 -1.01 8.26
N VAL A 17 10.61 -2.18 8.60
CA VAL A 17 11.05 -3.45 8.00
C VAL A 17 10.79 -3.47 6.50
N VAL A 18 9.57 -3.12 6.10
CA VAL A 18 9.21 -3.09 4.69
C VAL A 18 9.98 -1.99 3.95
N GLY A 19 10.16 -0.83 4.58
CA GLY A 19 10.91 0.27 4.00
C GLY A 19 12.36 -0.10 3.71
N ILE A 20 13.03 -0.79 4.64
CA ILE A 20 14.39 -1.26 4.45
C ILE A 20 14.46 -2.22 3.26
N ALA A 21 13.52 -3.17 3.16
CA ALA A 21 13.47 -4.12 2.05
C ALA A 21 13.28 -3.42 0.71
N LEU A 22 12.38 -2.44 0.64
CA LEU A 22 12.10 -1.69 -0.58
C LEU A 22 13.30 -0.83 -1.00
N LYS A 23 13.91 -0.12 -0.05
CA LYS A 23 15.10 0.68 -0.33
C LYS A 23 16.26 -0.18 -0.81
N GLY A 24 16.43 -1.36 -0.19
CA GLY A 24 17.44 -2.32 -0.61
C GLY A 24 17.22 -2.83 -2.03
N ALA A 25 15.98 -2.83 -2.51
CA ALA A 25 15.63 -3.22 -3.88
C ALA A 25 15.66 -2.03 -4.86
N GLY A 26 16.05 -0.84 -4.41
CA GLY A 26 16.23 0.34 -5.27
C GLY A 26 15.05 1.27 -5.37
N TYR A 27 14.02 1.11 -4.52
CA TYR A 27 12.86 2.00 -4.51
C TYR A 27 13.03 3.15 -3.52
N ASP A 28 12.43 4.28 -3.83
CA ASP A 28 12.20 5.34 -2.85
C ASP A 28 10.94 5.01 -2.07
N VAL A 29 10.89 5.41 -0.80
CA VAL A 29 9.79 5.05 0.10
C VAL A 29 9.17 6.31 0.69
N LEU A 30 7.83 6.37 0.63
CA LEU A 30 7.02 7.38 1.28
C LEU A 30 6.13 6.67 2.30
N GLU A 31 6.03 7.19 3.52
CA GLU A 31 5.31 6.50 4.60
C GLU A 31 4.09 7.29 5.06
N GLY A 32 3.01 6.57 5.34
CA GLY A 32 1.82 7.09 6.02
C GLY A 32 1.51 6.22 7.23
N CYS A 33 1.19 6.84 8.37
CA CYS A 33 0.87 6.09 9.58
C CYS A 33 -0.59 5.65 9.65
N ASP A 34 -1.44 6.22 8.81
CA ASP A 34 -2.83 5.81 8.61
C ASP A 34 -3.34 6.39 7.28
N GLY A 35 -4.60 6.09 6.95
CA GLY A 35 -5.18 6.56 5.69
C GLY A 35 -5.25 8.08 5.58
N THR A 36 -5.56 8.76 6.67
CA THR A 36 -5.65 10.23 6.68
C THR A 36 -4.28 10.86 6.44
N ASP A 37 -3.26 10.39 7.15
CA ASP A 37 -1.88 10.85 6.98
C ASP A 37 -1.39 10.59 5.56
N ALA A 38 -1.66 9.39 5.03
CA ALA A 38 -1.25 9.01 3.69
C ALA A 38 -1.89 9.91 2.63
N LEU A 39 -3.19 10.18 2.74
CA LEU A 39 -3.88 11.07 1.80
C LEU A 39 -3.30 12.47 1.83
N SER A 40 -2.94 12.97 3.01
CA SER A 40 -2.32 14.29 3.14
C SER A 40 -0.97 14.40 2.42
N LYS A 41 -0.30 13.26 2.22
CA LYS A 41 1.00 13.19 1.55
C LYS A 41 0.90 12.92 0.05
N LEU A 42 -0.29 12.60 -0.45
CA LEU A 42 -0.53 12.44 -1.89
C LEU A 42 -0.85 13.79 -2.49
N THR A 43 0.18 14.56 -2.83
CA THR A 43 0.07 15.96 -3.21
C THR A 43 0.45 16.22 -4.67
N GLY A 44 0.36 15.20 -5.52
CA GLY A 44 0.61 15.33 -6.94
C GLY A 44 1.91 14.69 -7.42
N GLN A 45 2.83 14.36 -6.51
CA GLN A 45 4.07 13.68 -6.88
C GLN A 45 3.78 12.27 -7.40
N LYS A 46 4.65 11.74 -8.24
CA LYS A 46 4.47 10.41 -8.79
C LYS A 46 4.66 9.35 -7.69
N VAL A 47 3.64 8.52 -7.50
CA VAL A 47 3.70 7.33 -6.65
C VAL A 47 3.39 6.14 -7.56
N HIS A 48 4.31 5.19 -7.63
CA HIS A 48 4.24 4.09 -8.60
C HIS A 48 3.47 2.89 -8.07
N LEU A 49 3.35 2.77 -6.75
CA LEU A 49 2.61 1.70 -6.10
C LEU A 49 2.36 2.07 -4.64
N ILE A 50 1.23 1.63 -4.09
CA ILE A 50 0.87 1.85 -2.69
C ILE A 50 0.69 0.49 -2.03
N ILE A 51 1.28 0.32 -0.84
CA ILE A 51 1.09 -0.84 0.02
C ILE A 51 0.35 -0.33 1.26
N SER A 52 -0.83 -0.87 1.55
CA SER A 52 -1.66 -0.38 2.65
C SER A 52 -2.17 -1.50 3.52
N ASP A 53 -2.08 -1.32 4.84
CA ASP A 53 -2.79 -2.16 5.80
C ASP A 53 -4.30 -1.95 5.67
N VAL A 54 -5.08 -2.97 6.02
CA VAL A 54 -6.54 -2.88 6.06
C VAL A 54 -7.02 -2.28 7.38
N ASN A 55 -6.44 -2.71 8.50
CA ASN A 55 -6.89 -2.31 9.83
C ASN A 55 -6.06 -1.17 10.38
N MET A 56 -6.58 0.05 10.27
CA MET A 56 -5.90 1.26 10.73
C MET A 56 -6.89 2.13 11.50
N PRO A 57 -6.39 2.94 12.49
CA PRO A 57 -7.26 3.90 13.17
C PRO A 57 -7.67 5.03 12.22
N ARG A 58 -8.74 5.72 12.55
CA ARG A 58 -9.30 6.88 11.85
C ARG A 58 -9.83 6.58 10.46
N MET A 59 -9.04 5.96 9.60
CA MET A 59 -9.48 5.58 8.25
C MET A 59 -8.90 4.21 7.94
N ASP A 60 -9.74 3.19 7.76
CA ASP A 60 -9.28 1.86 7.40
C ASP A 60 -8.76 1.82 5.96
N GLY A 61 -8.07 0.72 5.63
CA GLY A 61 -7.42 0.59 4.34
C GLY A 61 -8.39 0.51 3.17
N ILE A 62 -9.58 -0.04 3.35
CA ILE A 62 -10.59 -0.11 2.27
C ILE A 62 -11.11 1.29 1.96
N THR A 63 -11.39 2.10 2.97
CA THR A 63 -11.80 3.49 2.79
C THR A 63 -10.68 4.31 2.14
N PHE A 64 -9.45 4.11 2.58
CA PHE A 64 -8.28 4.75 1.97
C PHE A 64 -8.15 4.36 0.49
N LEU A 65 -8.25 3.06 0.18
CA LEU A 65 -8.18 2.56 -1.19
C LEU A 65 -9.24 3.22 -2.07
N THR A 66 -10.48 3.32 -1.56
CA THR A 66 -11.57 3.96 -2.28
C THR A 66 -11.23 5.44 -2.58
N ALA A 67 -10.69 6.16 -1.60
CA ALA A 67 -10.29 7.55 -1.79
C ALA A 67 -9.18 7.69 -2.83
N VAL A 68 -8.20 6.80 -2.82
CA VAL A 68 -7.12 6.79 -3.83
C VAL A 68 -7.70 6.60 -5.23
N LYS A 69 -8.63 5.67 -5.39
CA LYS A 69 -9.23 5.37 -6.69
C LYS A 69 -10.14 6.49 -7.21
N GLN A 70 -10.57 7.38 -6.34
CA GLN A 70 -11.33 8.58 -6.71
C GLN A 70 -10.43 9.80 -6.97
N HIS A 71 -9.15 9.73 -6.62
CA HIS A 71 -8.22 10.84 -6.80
C HIS A 71 -7.70 10.86 -8.23
N PRO A 72 -7.87 11.98 -8.98
CA PRO A 72 -7.48 12.02 -10.40
C PRO A 72 -6.02 11.67 -10.66
N ALA A 73 -5.12 12.04 -9.77
CA ALA A 73 -3.69 11.78 -9.94
C ALA A 73 -3.28 10.34 -9.58
N TYR A 74 -4.10 9.60 -8.80
CA TYR A 74 -3.69 8.30 -8.25
C TYR A 74 -4.67 7.16 -8.57
N LYS A 75 -5.74 7.43 -9.28
CA LYS A 75 -6.77 6.41 -9.55
C LYS A 75 -6.25 5.18 -10.29
N PHE A 76 -5.16 5.30 -11.02
CA PHE A 76 -4.53 4.17 -11.72
C PHE A 76 -3.32 3.60 -11.00
N THR A 77 -2.94 4.15 -9.84
CA THR A 77 -1.83 3.64 -9.06
C THR A 77 -2.22 2.30 -8.45
N PRO A 78 -1.45 1.23 -8.69
CA PRO A 78 -1.79 -0.08 -8.12
C PRO A 78 -1.64 -0.07 -6.60
N VAL A 79 -2.54 -0.79 -5.92
CA VAL A 79 -2.54 -0.88 -4.45
C VAL A 79 -2.49 -2.35 -4.05
N ILE A 80 -1.55 -2.67 -3.16
CA ILE A 80 -1.44 -3.97 -2.51
C ILE A 80 -1.98 -3.80 -1.09
N MET A 81 -2.95 -4.65 -0.71
CA MET A 81 -3.52 -4.63 0.64
C MET A 81 -2.82 -5.65 1.52
N LEU A 82 -2.50 -5.24 2.76
CA LEU A 82 -1.95 -6.12 3.79
C LEU A 82 -2.98 -6.33 4.88
N THR A 83 -3.15 -7.58 5.34
CA THR A 83 -4.10 -7.90 6.40
C THR A 83 -3.57 -9.01 7.30
N THR A 84 -3.93 -8.99 8.58
CA THR A 84 -3.66 -10.10 9.49
C THR A 84 -4.68 -11.25 9.33
N GLU A 85 -5.74 -11.01 8.56
CA GLU A 85 -6.84 -11.95 8.42
C GLU A 85 -7.08 -12.26 6.94
N SER A 86 -7.41 -13.53 6.67
CA SER A 86 -7.81 -13.98 5.34
C SER A 86 -9.32 -14.02 5.20
N GLU A 87 -10.00 -12.98 5.74
CA GLU A 87 -11.46 -12.90 5.65
C GLU A 87 -11.90 -12.64 4.22
N GLU A 88 -12.72 -13.52 3.69
CA GLU A 88 -13.23 -13.43 2.32
C GLU A 88 -14.01 -12.13 2.08
N SER A 89 -14.80 -11.69 3.08
CA SER A 89 -15.59 -10.46 2.93
C SER A 89 -14.71 -9.24 2.74
N LYS A 90 -13.65 -9.09 3.52
CA LYS A 90 -12.70 -7.98 3.39
C LYS A 90 -11.91 -8.05 2.10
N LYS A 91 -11.50 -9.26 1.71
CA LYS A 91 -10.80 -9.47 0.45
C LYS A 91 -11.68 -9.07 -0.74
N ARG A 92 -12.96 -9.45 -0.73
CA ARG A 92 -13.90 -9.06 -1.78
C ARG A 92 -14.09 -7.54 -1.81
N GLN A 93 -14.21 -6.90 -0.64
CA GLN A 93 -14.31 -5.44 -0.56
C GLN A 93 -13.09 -4.75 -1.16
N GLY A 94 -11.91 -5.24 -0.83
CA GLY A 94 -10.66 -4.70 -1.38
C GLY A 94 -10.56 -4.88 -2.89
N GLN A 95 -10.92 -6.06 -3.39
CA GLN A 95 -10.92 -6.33 -4.81
C GLN A 95 -11.96 -5.47 -5.55
N ALA A 96 -13.16 -5.34 -4.98
CA ALA A 96 -14.21 -4.50 -5.56
C ALA A 96 -13.80 -3.02 -5.57
N ALA A 97 -13.05 -2.57 -4.57
CA ALA A 97 -12.54 -1.21 -4.49
C ALA A 97 -11.32 -0.97 -5.38
N GLY A 98 -10.75 -2.02 -5.98
CA GLY A 98 -9.70 -1.91 -6.97
C GLY A 98 -8.30 -2.33 -6.54
N ALA A 99 -8.15 -3.05 -5.42
CA ALA A 99 -6.85 -3.59 -5.01
C ALA A 99 -6.35 -4.60 -6.04
N LYS A 100 -5.06 -4.53 -6.37
CA LYS A 100 -4.45 -5.42 -7.36
C LYS A 100 -3.91 -6.69 -6.74
N ALA A 101 -3.57 -6.68 -5.45
CA ALA A 101 -3.08 -7.84 -4.75
C ALA A 101 -3.46 -7.77 -3.28
N TRP A 102 -3.47 -8.93 -2.63
CA TRP A 102 -3.84 -9.07 -1.23
C TRP A 102 -2.82 -9.98 -0.56
N VAL A 103 -2.11 -9.48 0.46
CA VAL A 103 -1.06 -10.23 1.14
C VAL A 103 -1.44 -10.37 2.61
N VAL A 104 -1.39 -11.59 3.13
CA VAL A 104 -1.77 -11.90 4.52
C VAL A 104 -0.52 -11.84 5.41
N LYS A 105 -0.63 -11.15 6.53
CA LYS A 105 0.42 -11.10 7.56
C LYS A 105 0.34 -12.34 8.46
N PRO A 106 1.46 -12.85 8.96
CA PRO A 106 2.82 -12.43 8.65
C PRO A 106 3.24 -12.88 7.25
N PHE A 107 4.05 -12.10 6.58
CA PHE A 107 4.54 -12.41 5.25
C PHE A 107 6.06 -12.32 5.23
N LYS A 108 6.67 -13.01 4.26
CA LYS A 108 8.11 -12.87 4.03
C LYS A 108 8.35 -11.63 3.16
N PRO A 109 9.35 -10.80 3.49
CA PRO A 109 9.65 -9.62 2.67
C PRO A 109 9.86 -9.94 1.19
N GLU A 110 10.43 -11.10 0.87
CA GLU A 110 10.66 -11.54 -0.50
C GLU A 110 9.36 -11.70 -1.29
N LEU A 111 8.30 -12.20 -0.63
CA LEU A 111 6.99 -12.35 -1.27
C LEU A 111 6.39 -10.98 -1.60
N LEU A 112 6.51 -10.03 -0.67
CA LEU A 112 6.01 -8.69 -0.91
C LEU A 112 6.80 -8.01 -2.04
N LEU A 113 8.12 -8.13 -2.04
CA LEU A 113 8.95 -7.57 -3.12
C LEU A 113 8.59 -8.16 -4.47
N SER A 114 8.30 -9.46 -4.53
CA SER A 114 7.87 -10.12 -5.76
C SER A 114 6.57 -9.50 -6.28
N ALA A 115 5.59 -9.27 -5.40
CA ALA A 115 4.33 -8.63 -5.79
C ALA A 115 4.56 -7.18 -6.26
N VAL A 116 5.43 -6.44 -5.57
CA VAL A 116 5.78 -5.08 -5.96
C VAL A 116 6.37 -5.05 -7.36
N GLN A 117 7.35 -5.93 -7.64
CA GLN A 117 8.00 -5.98 -8.94
C GLN A 117 7.04 -6.28 -10.08
N LYS A 118 6.01 -7.09 -9.82
CA LYS A 118 5.00 -7.43 -10.84
C LYS A 118 4.02 -6.30 -11.10
N LEU A 119 3.73 -5.48 -10.11
CA LEU A 119 2.62 -4.53 -10.16
C LEU A 119 3.06 -3.07 -10.28
N VAL A 120 4.30 -2.74 -9.92
CA VAL A 120 4.76 -1.35 -9.92
C VAL A 120 4.68 -0.75 -11.33
N LEU A 121 4.19 0.48 -11.41
CA LEU A 121 4.09 1.18 -12.69
C LEU A 121 5.46 1.45 -13.29
N PRO A 122 5.57 1.43 -14.63
CA PRO A 122 6.81 1.75 -15.31
C PRO A 122 7.28 3.19 -15.09
#